data_efed42ba14df6bff4a8762e229ba40ff
#
_entry.id   efed42ba14df6bff4a8762e229ba40ff
#
_cell.length_a   1.000
_cell.length_b   1.000
_cell.length_c   1.000
_cell.angle_alpha   90.00
_cell.angle_beta   90.00
_cell.angle_gamma   90.00
#
_symmetry.space_group_name_H-M   'P 1'
#
loop_
_entity.id
_entity.type
_entity.pdbx_description
1 polymer ?
#
loop_
_entity_poly.entity_id
_entity_poly.type
_entity_poly.pdbx_seq_one_letter_code
_entity_poly.pdbx_strand_id
1 'polypeptide(L)'
;MPHVPLAVSDKFKGKSKQGLYGDVMMELDWSIGEVLKTIREEGIEENTLVILTSDNGPWANYGNHAGSSGGLREAKANTFNGGVRVPCLCYWKGTIQPASVSNSLYSNIDILPTLVEVAEDQLPKQKIDGVSMLPTLTTDPQWAGRKYLCFYYHKNSLEGITDGKYKLVFPHKYVSYDNQVPGNDGKPGPLGEGEVTTCELYDLRRDMGERVNVISLYPEEVEKLKKEADFWREELGDDLTGHPGKARREAGKAED
;
A
#
# COMPACT_ATOMS: atom_id res chain seq x y z
N MET A 1 -3.27 5.26 16.26
CA MET A 1 -2.82 5.43 14.85
C MET A 1 -1.61 6.35 14.86
N PRO A 2 -0.49 5.97 14.28
CA PRO A 2 0.74 6.79 14.25
C PRO A 2 0.64 7.89 13.17
N HIS A 3 -0.30 8.78 13.32
CA HIS A 3 -0.62 9.87 12.40
C HIS A 3 -0.79 11.18 13.18
N VAL A 4 -0.28 12.29 12.65
CA VAL A 4 -0.40 13.61 13.28
C VAL A 4 -1.86 14.09 13.33
N PRO A 5 -2.28 14.76 14.41
CA PRO A 5 -1.51 15.05 15.62
C PRO A 5 -1.29 13.79 16.46
N LEU A 6 -0.04 13.57 16.90
CA LEU A 6 0.31 12.42 17.72
C LEU A 6 -0.16 12.60 19.16
N ALA A 7 -0.69 11.52 19.73
CA ALA A 7 -1.01 11.43 21.15
C ALA A 7 -0.60 10.04 21.67
N VAL A 8 -0.15 9.98 22.90
CA VAL A 8 0.31 8.77 23.58
C VAL A 8 -0.14 8.81 25.04
N SER A 9 -0.43 7.67 25.62
CA SER A 9 -0.78 7.57 27.03
C SER A 9 0.44 7.83 27.93
N ASP A 10 0.18 8.22 29.20
CA ASP A 10 1.23 8.44 30.19
C ASP A 10 2.11 7.21 30.44
N LYS A 11 1.56 6.00 30.19
CA LYS A 11 2.29 4.73 30.26
C LYS A 11 3.50 4.71 29.32
N PHE A 12 3.40 5.27 28.12
CA PHE A 12 4.42 5.22 27.08
C PHE A 12 5.14 6.53 26.85
N LYS A 13 4.64 7.65 27.37
CA LYS A 13 5.22 8.97 27.19
C LYS A 13 6.66 9.02 27.69
N GLY A 14 7.58 9.41 26.80
CA GLY A 14 9.01 9.51 27.08
C GLY A 14 9.74 8.17 27.24
N LYS A 15 9.16 7.05 26.79
CA LYS A 15 9.78 5.71 26.89
C LYS A 15 10.67 5.39 25.71
N SER A 16 10.36 5.92 24.53
CA SER A 16 11.17 5.71 23.34
C SER A 16 12.36 6.64 23.29
N LYS A 17 13.47 6.19 22.70
CA LYS A 17 14.61 7.04 22.33
C LYS A 17 14.38 7.85 21.05
N GLN A 18 13.24 7.65 20.39
CA GLN A 18 12.89 8.26 19.11
C GLN A 18 11.79 9.32 19.23
N GLY A 19 11.61 9.89 20.44
CA GLY A 19 10.63 10.93 20.71
C GLY A 19 9.18 10.46 20.66
N LEU A 20 8.25 11.38 20.49
CA LEU A 20 6.81 11.10 20.58
C LEU A 20 6.33 10.08 19.55
N TYR A 21 6.87 10.09 18.33
CA TYR A 21 6.52 9.09 17.32
C TYR A 21 6.90 7.68 17.77
N GLY A 22 8.11 7.52 18.32
CA GLY A 22 8.55 6.26 18.87
C GLY A 22 7.71 5.79 20.07
N ASP A 23 7.28 6.70 20.94
CA ASP A 23 6.38 6.40 22.06
C ASP A 23 5.03 5.87 21.55
N VAL A 24 4.46 6.50 20.51
CA VAL A 24 3.22 6.05 19.85
C VAL A 24 3.38 4.67 19.23
N MET A 25 4.53 4.41 18.58
CA MET A 25 4.81 3.09 18.00
C MET A 25 4.94 2.01 19.08
N MET A 26 5.55 2.31 20.22
CA MET A 26 5.60 1.38 21.36
C MET A 26 4.20 1.08 21.93
N GLU A 27 3.33 2.09 22.00
CA GLU A 27 1.96 1.89 22.47
C GLU A 27 1.13 1.09 21.47
N LEU A 28 1.33 1.32 20.17
CA LEU A 28 0.68 0.53 19.11
C LEU A 28 1.10 -0.94 19.17
N ASP A 29 2.41 -1.21 19.28
CA ASP A 29 2.95 -2.56 19.40
C ASP A 29 2.40 -3.28 20.65
N TRP A 30 2.41 -2.61 21.79
CA TRP A 30 1.78 -3.12 23.01
C TRP A 30 0.27 -3.42 22.82
N SER A 31 -0.46 -2.53 22.17
CA SER A 31 -1.91 -2.71 21.93
C SER A 31 -2.18 -3.94 21.06
N ILE A 32 -1.38 -4.14 20.01
CA ILE A 32 -1.45 -5.35 19.18
C ILE A 32 -1.16 -6.60 20.02
N GLY A 33 -0.15 -6.53 20.90
CA GLY A 33 0.19 -7.61 21.82
C GLY A 33 -0.97 -7.96 22.77
N GLU A 34 -1.70 -6.98 23.31
CA GLU A 34 -2.87 -7.22 24.17
C GLU A 34 -4.02 -7.87 23.39
N VAL A 35 -4.26 -7.44 22.12
CA VAL A 35 -5.27 -8.08 21.25
C VAL A 35 -4.92 -9.56 21.02
N LEU A 36 -3.68 -9.86 20.63
CA LEU A 36 -3.21 -11.23 20.39
C LEU A 36 -3.26 -12.08 21.68
N LYS A 37 -2.95 -11.47 22.83
CA LYS A 37 -3.07 -12.11 24.14
C LYS A 37 -4.50 -12.48 24.44
N THR A 38 -5.45 -11.58 24.25
CA THR A 38 -6.88 -11.82 24.48
C THR A 38 -7.40 -12.96 23.58
N ILE A 39 -7.07 -12.93 22.27
CA ILE A 39 -7.44 -13.99 21.34
C ILE A 39 -6.95 -15.37 21.83
N ARG A 40 -5.74 -15.40 22.41
CA ARG A 40 -5.14 -16.62 22.97
C ARG A 40 -5.83 -17.05 24.26
N GLU A 41 -6.08 -16.13 25.18
CA GLU A 41 -6.72 -16.41 26.49
C GLU A 41 -8.15 -16.89 26.30
N GLU A 42 -8.87 -16.38 25.30
CA GLU A 42 -10.22 -16.83 24.95
C GLU A 42 -10.24 -18.14 24.12
N GLY A 43 -9.08 -18.68 23.75
CA GLY A 43 -8.98 -19.95 23.02
C GLY A 43 -9.49 -19.92 21.58
N ILE A 44 -9.55 -18.74 20.95
CA ILE A 44 -10.10 -18.56 19.60
C ILE A 44 -9.04 -18.36 18.52
N GLU A 45 -7.75 -18.58 18.80
CA GLU A 45 -6.64 -18.35 17.86
C GLU A 45 -6.80 -19.12 16.53
N GLU A 46 -7.28 -20.36 16.60
CA GLU A 46 -7.44 -21.22 15.41
C GLU A 46 -8.61 -20.78 14.53
N ASN A 47 -9.51 -19.96 15.06
CA ASN A 47 -10.68 -19.43 14.36
C ASN A 47 -10.61 -17.91 14.15
N THR A 48 -9.40 -17.33 14.20
CA THR A 48 -9.22 -15.87 14.07
C THR A 48 -8.07 -15.56 13.11
N LEU A 49 -8.40 -14.95 11.97
CA LEU A 49 -7.42 -14.34 11.07
C LEU A 49 -7.13 -12.90 11.52
N VAL A 50 -5.88 -12.61 11.83
CA VAL A 50 -5.40 -11.27 12.17
C VAL A 50 -4.59 -10.73 11.01
N ILE A 51 -4.94 -9.54 10.53
CA ILE A 51 -4.21 -8.82 9.47
C ILE A 51 -3.76 -7.48 10.04
N LEU A 52 -2.45 -7.23 10.07
CA LEU A 52 -1.84 -5.96 10.42
C LEU A 52 -1.26 -5.34 9.15
N THR A 53 -1.76 -4.18 8.77
CA THR A 53 -1.28 -3.43 7.61
C THR A 53 -1.41 -1.93 7.84
N SER A 54 -1.03 -1.13 6.86
CA SER A 54 -1.23 0.33 6.82
C SER A 54 -2.01 0.71 5.56
N ASP A 55 -2.58 1.89 5.56
CA ASP A 55 -3.31 2.47 4.43
C ASP A 55 -2.38 3.07 3.37
N ASN A 56 -1.29 3.71 3.80
CA ASN A 56 -0.31 4.37 2.94
C ASN A 56 1.05 4.53 3.63
N GLY A 57 2.03 5.01 2.88
CA GLY A 57 3.36 5.35 3.39
C GLY A 57 3.36 6.54 4.36
N PRO A 58 4.51 6.88 4.96
CA PRO A 58 4.62 7.90 6.01
C PRO A 58 4.37 9.31 5.47
N TRP A 59 3.85 10.20 6.31
CA TRP A 59 3.74 11.63 5.99
C TRP A 59 5.05 12.35 6.35
N ALA A 60 6.10 12.07 5.54
CA ALA A 60 7.49 12.35 5.87
C ALA A 60 7.84 13.83 6.13
N ASN A 61 7.05 14.79 5.60
CA ASN A 61 7.30 16.21 5.86
C ASN A 61 7.01 16.66 7.31
N TYR A 62 6.45 15.78 8.17
CA TYR A 62 6.33 16.03 9.61
C TYR A 62 7.57 15.60 10.42
N GLY A 63 8.65 15.16 9.77
CA GLY A 63 9.94 14.89 10.37
C GLY A 63 9.88 13.94 11.55
N ASN A 64 10.22 14.42 12.76
CA ASN A 64 10.24 13.61 13.98
C ASN A 64 8.85 13.11 14.45
N HIS A 65 7.76 13.58 13.83
CA HIS A 65 6.40 13.08 14.05
C HIS A 65 5.90 12.18 12.90
N ALA A 66 6.79 11.69 12.04
CA ALA A 66 6.49 10.79 10.95
C ALA A 66 7.35 9.53 11.00
N GLY A 67 6.89 8.48 10.34
CA GLY A 67 7.70 7.31 10.03
C GLY A 67 8.67 7.56 8.88
N SER A 68 9.33 6.50 8.43
CA SER A 68 10.26 6.52 7.31
C SER A 68 9.81 5.56 6.21
N SER A 69 9.98 5.96 4.95
CA SER A 69 9.79 5.08 3.79
C SER A 69 10.96 4.07 3.61
N GLY A 70 12.00 4.13 4.47
CA GLY A 70 13.09 3.16 4.46
C GLY A 70 13.94 3.14 3.19
N GLY A 71 14.03 4.26 2.47
CA GLY A 71 14.78 4.36 1.21
C GLY A 71 13.96 4.10 -0.04
N LEU A 72 12.67 3.81 0.08
CA LEU A 72 11.71 3.84 -1.02
C LEU A 72 11.53 5.29 -1.50
N ARG A 73 11.25 5.45 -2.80
CA ARG A 73 11.05 6.78 -3.40
C ARG A 73 9.79 7.42 -2.85
N GLU A 74 9.87 8.71 -2.51
CA GLU A 74 8.79 9.55 -2.01
C GLU A 74 8.13 9.01 -0.73
N ALA A 75 6.91 9.44 -0.44
CA ALA A 75 6.16 9.12 0.77
C ALA A 75 4.65 9.29 0.54
N LYS A 76 3.84 9.48 1.58
CA LYS A 76 2.38 9.70 1.49
C LYS A 76 2.02 10.71 0.40
N ALA A 77 0.88 10.51 -0.25
CA ALA A 77 0.39 11.30 -1.38
C ALA A 77 1.16 11.08 -2.69
N ASN A 78 1.76 9.90 -2.86
CA ASN A 78 2.49 9.49 -4.06
C ASN A 78 2.15 8.07 -4.47
N THR A 79 2.24 7.80 -5.76
CA THR A 79 2.15 6.45 -6.34
C THR A 79 3.51 5.76 -6.45
N PHE A 80 4.61 6.43 -6.11
CA PHE A 80 5.90 5.78 -5.89
C PHE A 80 5.89 4.88 -4.65
N ASN A 81 6.80 3.92 -4.58
CA ASN A 81 6.79 2.87 -3.56
C ASN A 81 6.81 3.41 -2.12
N GLY A 82 7.43 4.56 -1.85
CA GLY A 82 7.39 5.17 -0.53
C GLY A 82 6.00 5.64 -0.10
N GLY A 83 5.11 5.91 -1.06
CA GLY A 83 3.72 6.30 -0.79
C GLY A 83 2.75 5.13 -0.68
N VAL A 84 3.00 4.02 -1.42
CA VAL A 84 2.02 2.93 -1.59
C VAL A 84 2.47 1.58 -1.04
N ARG A 85 3.77 1.35 -0.84
CA ARG A 85 4.28 0.09 -0.32
C ARG A 85 4.29 0.11 1.21
N VAL A 86 3.42 -0.68 1.81
CA VAL A 86 3.20 -0.75 3.26
C VAL A 86 3.51 -2.15 3.80
N PRO A 87 3.83 -2.30 5.11
CA PRO A 87 3.93 -3.60 5.73
C PRO A 87 2.58 -4.32 5.75
N CYS A 88 2.62 -5.64 5.59
CA CYS A 88 1.46 -6.50 5.78
C CYS A 88 1.90 -7.77 6.52
N LEU A 89 1.29 -8.05 7.66
CA LEU A 89 1.53 -9.22 8.48
C LEU A 89 0.22 -9.94 8.70
N CYS A 90 0.21 -11.24 8.45
CA CYS A 90 -0.97 -12.08 8.65
C CYS A 90 -0.66 -13.17 9.67
N TYR A 91 -1.58 -13.39 10.60
CA TYR A 91 -1.50 -14.45 11.59
C TYR A 91 -2.81 -15.21 11.65
N TRP A 92 -2.72 -16.54 11.55
CA TRP A 92 -3.84 -17.46 11.76
C TRP A 92 -3.27 -18.80 12.21
N LYS A 93 -3.43 -19.10 13.49
CA LYS A 93 -2.85 -20.29 14.10
C LYS A 93 -3.37 -21.56 13.44
N GLY A 94 -2.45 -22.46 13.12
CA GLY A 94 -2.78 -23.75 12.48
C GLY A 94 -3.07 -23.65 10.99
N THR A 95 -3.31 -22.45 10.44
CA THR A 95 -3.67 -22.25 9.03
C THR A 95 -2.55 -21.60 8.24
N ILE A 96 -1.96 -20.51 8.74
CA ILE A 96 -0.80 -19.86 8.09
C ILE A 96 0.50 -20.49 8.63
N GLN A 97 1.39 -20.91 7.71
CA GLN A 97 2.71 -21.44 8.08
C GLN A 97 3.53 -20.39 8.82
N PRO A 98 4.01 -20.68 10.05
CA PRO A 98 4.86 -19.75 10.78
C PRO A 98 6.11 -19.34 10.02
N ALA A 99 6.50 -18.05 10.13
CA ALA A 99 7.66 -17.46 9.48
C ALA A 99 7.69 -17.56 7.95
N SER A 100 6.55 -17.85 7.31
CA SER A 100 6.45 -17.79 5.86
C SER A 100 6.54 -16.34 5.36
N VAL A 101 7.16 -16.15 4.19
CA VAL A 101 7.31 -14.87 3.52
C VAL A 101 6.83 -15.00 2.09
N SER A 102 5.95 -14.11 1.67
CA SER A 102 5.48 -14.03 0.28
C SER A 102 5.96 -12.74 -0.38
N ASN A 103 6.36 -12.84 -1.65
CA ASN A 103 6.65 -11.72 -2.54
C ASN A 103 5.54 -11.52 -3.58
N SER A 104 4.40 -12.17 -3.41
CA SER A 104 3.24 -12.02 -4.30
C SER A 104 2.69 -10.60 -4.22
N LEU A 105 2.21 -10.11 -5.35
CA LEU A 105 1.66 -8.76 -5.46
C LEU A 105 0.23 -8.74 -4.93
N TYR A 106 -0.01 -7.93 -3.89
CA TYR A 106 -1.31 -7.69 -3.30
C TYR A 106 -1.53 -6.22 -2.95
N SER A 107 -2.76 -5.88 -2.67
CA SER A 107 -3.18 -4.53 -2.29
C SER A 107 -4.28 -4.60 -1.23
N ASN A 108 -4.54 -3.50 -0.52
CA ASN A 108 -5.60 -3.42 0.49
C ASN A 108 -7.00 -3.73 -0.08
N ILE A 109 -7.23 -3.55 -1.38
CA ILE A 109 -8.49 -3.96 -2.05
C ILE A 109 -8.69 -5.48 -2.07
N ASP A 110 -7.64 -6.27 -1.82
CA ASP A 110 -7.66 -7.73 -1.82
C ASP A 110 -8.13 -8.31 -0.48
N ILE A 111 -8.21 -7.48 0.57
CA ILE A 111 -8.67 -7.89 1.90
C ILE A 111 -10.14 -8.34 1.84
N LEU A 112 -11.02 -7.55 1.22
CA LEU A 112 -12.45 -7.90 1.14
C LEU A 112 -12.71 -9.27 0.51
N PRO A 113 -12.23 -9.57 -0.72
CA PRO A 113 -12.46 -10.90 -1.31
C PRO A 113 -11.81 -12.03 -0.51
N THR A 114 -10.70 -11.77 0.19
CA THR A 114 -10.08 -12.75 1.09
C THR A 114 -10.98 -13.08 2.26
N LEU A 115 -11.56 -12.07 2.92
CA LEU A 115 -12.46 -12.27 4.05
C LEU A 115 -13.76 -12.96 3.64
N VAL A 116 -14.30 -12.63 2.47
CA VAL A 116 -15.49 -13.31 1.92
C VAL A 116 -15.21 -14.79 1.65
N GLU A 117 -14.04 -15.12 1.07
CA GLU A 117 -13.64 -16.51 0.84
C GLU A 117 -13.41 -17.27 2.16
N VAL A 118 -12.77 -16.63 3.16
CA VAL A 118 -12.60 -17.21 4.51
C VAL A 118 -13.95 -17.49 5.19
N ALA A 119 -14.94 -16.63 4.97
CA ALA A 119 -16.29 -16.79 5.51
C ALA A 119 -17.16 -17.77 4.70
N GLU A 120 -16.65 -18.35 3.62
CA GLU A 120 -17.39 -19.21 2.69
C GLU A 120 -18.67 -18.53 2.15
N ASP A 121 -18.61 -17.20 1.96
CA ASP A 121 -19.73 -16.38 1.50
C ASP A 121 -19.55 -15.95 0.03
N GLN A 122 -20.52 -15.25 -0.50
CA GLN A 122 -20.54 -14.79 -1.88
C GLN A 122 -20.05 -13.35 -2.00
N LEU A 123 -19.21 -13.11 -3.01
CA LEU A 123 -18.82 -11.75 -3.38
C LEU A 123 -20.04 -10.91 -3.78
N PRO A 124 -19.96 -9.58 -3.60
CA PRO A 124 -20.99 -8.67 -4.10
C PRO A 124 -21.31 -8.94 -5.58
N LYS A 125 -22.58 -8.78 -5.98
CA LYS A 125 -22.99 -8.92 -7.39
C LYS A 125 -22.29 -7.92 -8.30
N GLN A 126 -21.92 -6.76 -7.77
CA GLN A 126 -21.14 -5.76 -8.47
C GLN A 126 -19.69 -6.21 -8.59
N LYS A 127 -19.09 -5.99 -9.76
CA LYS A 127 -17.67 -6.27 -10.01
C LYS A 127 -16.79 -5.52 -8.99
N ILE A 128 -15.88 -6.22 -8.37
CA ILE A 128 -14.82 -5.67 -7.51
C ILE A 128 -13.46 -5.86 -8.17
N ASP A 129 -12.47 -5.07 -7.77
CA ASP A 129 -11.12 -5.10 -8.36
C ASP A 129 -10.15 -5.93 -7.52
N GLY A 130 -10.56 -6.34 -6.31
CA GLY A 130 -9.78 -7.18 -5.42
C GLY A 130 -9.71 -8.63 -5.86
N VAL A 131 -8.63 -9.32 -5.49
CA VAL A 131 -8.43 -10.77 -5.63
C VAL A 131 -8.10 -11.38 -4.27
N SER A 132 -8.56 -12.59 -4.01
CA SER A 132 -8.29 -13.21 -2.71
C SER A 132 -6.81 -13.54 -2.51
N MET A 133 -6.30 -13.28 -1.31
CA MET A 133 -4.96 -13.67 -0.85
C MET A 133 -4.97 -15.07 -0.20
N LEU A 134 -6.13 -15.69 0.00
CA LEU A 134 -6.26 -16.93 0.78
C LEU A 134 -5.33 -18.05 0.29
N PRO A 135 -5.19 -18.33 -1.03
CA PRO A 135 -4.27 -19.36 -1.51
C PRO A 135 -2.81 -19.11 -1.10
N THR A 136 -2.36 -17.84 -1.10
CA THR A 136 -1.01 -17.47 -0.65
C THR A 136 -0.84 -17.66 0.86
N LEU A 137 -1.88 -17.40 1.64
CA LEU A 137 -1.84 -17.52 3.09
C LEU A 137 -1.87 -18.97 3.57
N THR A 138 -2.57 -19.87 2.84
CA THR A 138 -2.90 -21.22 3.35
C THR A 138 -2.24 -22.35 2.59
N THR A 139 -1.96 -22.19 1.29
CA THR A 139 -1.53 -23.28 0.43
C THR A 139 -0.09 -23.10 -0.06
N ASP A 140 0.19 -21.98 -0.69
CA ASP A 140 1.50 -21.71 -1.29
C ASP A 140 1.86 -20.23 -1.14
N PRO A 141 2.84 -19.90 -0.29
CA PRO A 141 3.32 -18.51 -0.13
C PRO A 141 3.84 -17.87 -1.43
N GLN A 142 4.14 -18.66 -2.45
CA GLN A 142 4.58 -18.20 -3.76
C GLN A 142 3.44 -18.16 -4.80
N TRP A 143 2.20 -18.41 -4.38
CA TRP A 143 1.03 -18.26 -5.26
C TRP A 143 1.06 -16.88 -5.93
N ALA A 144 0.87 -16.85 -7.25
CA ALA A 144 1.12 -15.65 -8.06
C ALA A 144 0.24 -14.43 -7.68
N GLY A 145 -0.87 -14.67 -7.00
CA GLY A 145 -1.77 -13.61 -6.55
C GLY A 145 -2.28 -12.74 -7.70
N ARG A 146 -2.24 -11.45 -7.47
CA ARG A 146 -2.57 -10.42 -8.47
C ARG A 146 -1.51 -10.37 -9.57
N LYS A 147 -1.95 -10.38 -10.83
CA LYS A 147 -1.03 -10.32 -11.98
C LYS A 147 -0.52 -8.90 -12.26
N TYR A 148 -1.40 -7.91 -12.10
CA TYR A 148 -1.07 -6.49 -12.28
C TYR A 148 -1.75 -5.65 -11.22
N LEU A 149 -1.12 -4.53 -10.85
CA LEU A 149 -1.69 -3.51 -9.97
C LEU A 149 -1.53 -2.15 -10.61
N CYS A 150 -2.66 -1.45 -10.78
CA CYS A 150 -2.72 -0.07 -11.26
C CYS A 150 -2.67 0.89 -10.09
N PHE A 151 -1.92 1.97 -10.24
CA PHE A 151 -1.81 3.05 -9.27
C PHE A 151 -2.60 4.25 -9.78
N TYR A 152 -3.79 4.42 -9.22
CA TYR A 152 -4.64 5.58 -9.44
C TYR A 152 -4.45 6.59 -8.32
N TYR A 153 -4.33 7.87 -8.66
CA TYR A 153 -4.25 8.94 -7.67
C TYR A 153 -5.12 10.16 -8.07
N HIS A 154 -5.22 11.14 -7.14
CA HIS A 154 -6.18 12.24 -7.25
C HIS A 154 -7.60 11.71 -7.51
N LYS A 155 -8.25 12.19 -8.58
CA LYS A 155 -9.60 11.72 -8.92
C LYS A 155 -9.55 10.34 -9.56
N ASN A 156 -8.99 10.25 -10.75
CA ASN A 156 -8.90 9.03 -11.53
C ASN A 156 -7.69 9.04 -12.47
N SER A 157 -6.56 9.55 -12.00
CA SER A 157 -5.31 9.61 -12.77
C SER A 157 -4.56 8.29 -12.65
N LEU A 158 -4.41 7.55 -13.75
CA LEU A 158 -3.60 6.35 -13.80
C LEU A 158 -2.12 6.75 -13.92
N GLU A 159 -1.44 6.82 -12.79
CA GLU A 159 -0.04 7.28 -12.70
C GLU A 159 0.97 6.16 -12.93
N GLY A 160 0.59 4.90 -12.78
CA GLY A 160 1.50 3.78 -13.01
C GLY A 160 0.82 2.42 -12.96
N ILE A 161 1.57 1.40 -13.40
CA ILE A 161 1.17 0.00 -13.36
C ILE A 161 2.37 -0.89 -13.05
N THR A 162 2.16 -1.97 -12.29
CA THR A 162 3.21 -2.97 -12.01
C THR A 162 2.71 -4.39 -12.20
N ASP A 163 3.62 -5.29 -12.57
CA ASP A 163 3.44 -6.74 -12.50
C ASP A 163 4.18 -7.38 -11.30
N GLY A 164 4.62 -6.55 -10.36
CA GLY A 164 5.41 -6.95 -9.20
C GLY A 164 6.92 -7.07 -9.48
N LYS A 165 7.34 -7.12 -10.74
CA LYS A 165 8.75 -7.15 -11.16
C LYS A 165 9.19 -5.83 -11.74
N TYR A 166 8.39 -5.31 -12.65
CA TYR A 166 8.59 -4.01 -13.27
C TYR A 166 7.44 -3.08 -12.92
N LYS A 167 7.76 -1.79 -12.79
CA LYS A 167 6.76 -0.74 -12.63
C LYS A 167 6.96 0.30 -13.72
N LEU A 168 5.91 0.49 -14.52
CA LEU A 168 5.83 1.54 -15.53
C LEU A 168 5.09 2.73 -14.92
N VAL A 169 5.72 3.89 -14.93
CA VAL A 169 5.18 5.16 -14.44
C VAL A 169 4.86 6.05 -15.65
N PHE A 170 3.66 6.60 -15.68
CA PHE A 170 3.17 7.48 -16.75
C PHE A 170 3.49 8.94 -16.46
N PRO A 171 3.50 9.82 -17.48
CA PRO A 171 3.68 11.24 -17.28
C PRO A 171 2.62 11.84 -16.36
N HIS A 172 3.05 12.46 -15.27
CA HIS A 172 2.17 13.15 -14.31
C HIS A 172 2.96 14.10 -13.41
N LYS A 173 2.27 15.04 -12.77
CA LYS A 173 2.82 15.87 -11.69
C LYS A 173 2.51 15.23 -10.35
N TYR A 174 3.43 15.33 -9.41
CA TYR A 174 3.28 14.77 -8.08
C TYR A 174 3.88 15.70 -7.00
N VAL A 175 3.45 15.49 -5.78
CA VAL A 175 4.04 16.15 -4.60
C VAL A 175 5.38 15.50 -4.31
N SER A 176 6.47 16.28 -4.18
CA SER A 176 7.81 15.75 -3.90
C SER A 176 8.30 16.10 -2.51
N TYR A 177 8.91 15.10 -1.88
CA TYR A 177 9.64 15.24 -0.61
C TYR A 177 11.14 15.45 -0.84
N ASP A 178 11.62 15.28 -2.07
CA ASP A 178 13.03 15.42 -2.42
C ASP A 178 13.51 16.85 -2.20
N ASN A 179 14.70 16.97 -1.59
CA ASN A 179 15.33 18.25 -1.26
C ASN A 179 14.49 19.18 -0.36
N GLN A 180 13.46 18.67 0.29
CA GLN A 180 12.68 19.44 1.27
C GLN A 180 13.20 19.17 2.69
N VAL A 181 13.21 20.22 3.51
CA VAL A 181 13.54 20.09 4.93
C VAL A 181 12.26 19.70 5.68
N PRO A 182 12.19 18.51 6.28
CA PRO A 182 11.02 18.12 7.06
C PRO A 182 10.79 19.08 8.23
N GLY A 183 9.54 19.20 8.63
CA GLY A 183 9.16 19.93 9.83
C GLY A 183 9.54 19.20 11.10
N ASN A 184 9.05 19.71 12.23
CA ASN A 184 9.35 19.18 13.54
C ASN A 184 8.20 19.42 14.51
N ASP A 185 8.10 18.59 15.57
CA ASP A 185 7.15 18.76 16.68
C ASP A 185 5.69 18.99 16.25
N GLY A 186 5.25 18.20 15.29
CA GLY A 186 3.87 18.22 14.79
C GLY A 186 3.57 19.34 13.79
N LYS A 187 4.57 20.13 13.40
CA LYS A 187 4.44 21.11 12.31
C LYS A 187 5.02 20.54 11.02
N PRO A 188 4.32 20.65 9.90
CA PRO A 188 4.83 20.15 8.63
C PRO A 188 5.94 21.05 8.08
N GLY A 189 6.93 20.45 7.45
CA GLY A 189 7.83 21.15 6.53
C GLY A 189 7.16 21.39 5.17
N PRO A 190 7.81 22.13 4.27
CA PRO A 190 7.31 22.34 2.93
C PRO A 190 7.25 21.03 2.14
N LEU A 191 6.47 21.06 1.08
CA LEU A 191 6.45 20.04 0.03
C LEU A 191 6.85 20.70 -1.28
N GLY A 192 7.61 19.99 -2.09
CA GLY A 192 7.98 20.41 -3.44
C GLY A 192 7.00 19.87 -4.48
N GLU A 193 7.29 20.19 -5.73
CA GLU A 193 6.62 19.63 -6.89
C GLU A 193 7.61 18.80 -7.69
N GLY A 194 7.19 17.62 -8.13
CA GLY A 194 7.92 16.76 -9.06
C GLY A 194 7.09 16.52 -10.31
N GLU A 195 7.74 16.10 -11.38
CA GLU A 195 7.09 15.78 -12.64
C GLU A 195 7.78 14.61 -13.33
N VAL A 196 6.99 13.63 -13.73
CA VAL A 196 7.37 12.60 -14.68
C VAL A 196 6.96 13.12 -16.07
N THR A 197 7.90 13.52 -16.89
CA THR A 197 7.63 14.14 -18.20
C THR A 197 7.44 13.13 -19.32
N THR A 198 8.05 11.95 -19.19
CA THR A 198 7.95 10.81 -20.13
C THR A 198 7.78 9.54 -19.33
N CYS A 199 7.29 8.47 -19.95
CA CYS A 199 7.19 7.18 -19.24
C CYS A 199 8.56 6.75 -18.69
N GLU A 200 8.53 6.19 -17.49
CA GLU A 200 9.70 5.63 -16.80
C GLU A 200 9.43 4.19 -16.42
N LEU A 201 10.44 3.31 -16.52
CA LEU A 201 10.36 1.91 -16.11
C LEU A 201 11.37 1.60 -15.02
N TYR A 202 10.93 0.91 -13.96
CA TYR A 202 11.78 0.50 -12.85
C TYR A 202 11.76 -1.03 -12.65
N ASP A 203 12.95 -1.66 -12.48
CA ASP A 203 13.06 -3.08 -12.10
C ASP A 203 13.02 -3.18 -10.57
N LEU A 204 11.84 -3.43 -10.02
CA LEU A 204 11.59 -3.45 -8.58
C LEU A 204 12.34 -4.58 -7.84
N ARG A 205 12.83 -5.60 -8.55
CA ARG A 205 13.63 -6.68 -7.94
C ARG A 205 15.04 -6.23 -7.57
N ARG A 206 15.56 -5.19 -8.25
CA ARG A 206 16.91 -4.65 -8.09
C ARG A 206 16.91 -3.25 -7.53
N ASP A 207 15.87 -2.50 -7.81
CA ASP A 207 15.70 -1.09 -7.48
C ASP A 207 14.29 -0.82 -6.94
N MET A 208 14.05 -1.27 -5.72
CA MET A 208 12.78 -1.04 -5.03
C MET A 208 12.57 0.44 -4.68
N GLY A 209 13.64 1.22 -4.69
CA GLY A 209 13.65 2.68 -4.47
C GLY A 209 13.34 3.50 -5.72
N GLU A 210 13.10 2.86 -6.88
CA GLU A 210 12.72 3.54 -8.14
C GLU A 210 13.67 4.67 -8.53
N ARG A 211 14.99 4.39 -8.50
CA ARG A 211 16.02 5.41 -8.72
C ARG A 211 16.63 5.37 -10.12
N VAL A 212 16.57 4.22 -10.78
CA VAL A 212 17.20 3.99 -12.08
C VAL A 212 16.16 3.66 -13.13
N ASN A 213 15.88 4.63 -14.01
CA ASN A 213 14.98 4.40 -15.14
C ASN A 213 15.63 3.48 -16.17
N VAL A 214 15.08 2.28 -16.36
CA VAL A 214 15.59 1.24 -17.25
C VAL A 214 14.74 1.07 -18.52
N ILE A 215 13.89 2.04 -18.85
CA ILE A 215 12.91 1.96 -19.94
C ILE A 215 13.56 1.60 -21.30
N SER A 216 14.75 2.12 -21.58
CA SER A 216 15.49 1.85 -22.83
C SER A 216 16.05 0.42 -22.90
N LEU A 217 16.17 -0.26 -21.77
CA LEU A 217 16.76 -1.61 -21.70
C LEU A 217 15.70 -2.72 -21.87
N TYR A 218 14.43 -2.43 -21.63
CA TYR A 218 13.35 -3.42 -21.59
C TYR A 218 12.11 -2.99 -22.37
N PRO A 219 12.23 -2.74 -23.69
CA PRO A 219 11.11 -2.26 -24.51
C PRO A 219 9.93 -3.24 -24.54
N GLU A 220 10.18 -4.55 -24.48
CA GLU A 220 9.11 -5.57 -24.46
C GLU A 220 8.26 -5.49 -23.17
N GLU A 221 8.89 -5.25 -22.02
CA GLU A 221 8.15 -5.08 -20.75
C GLU A 221 7.36 -3.77 -20.75
N VAL A 222 7.90 -2.72 -21.37
CA VAL A 222 7.17 -1.45 -21.53
C VAL A 222 5.89 -1.67 -22.34
N GLU A 223 5.97 -2.33 -23.48
CA GLU A 223 4.81 -2.59 -24.35
C GLU A 223 3.79 -3.50 -23.68
N LYS A 224 4.25 -4.52 -22.94
CA LYS A 224 3.38 -5.40 -22.15
C LYS A 224 2.60 -4.62 -21.09
N LEU A 225 3.27 -3.77 -20.31
CA LEU A 225 2.64 -2.98 -19.25
C LEU A 225 1.74 -1.87 -19.81
N LYS A 226 2.10 -1.25 -20.94
CA LYS A 226 1.22 -0.29 -21.64
C LYS A 226 -0.07 -0.94 -22.10
N LYS A 227 0.04 -2.09 -22.75
CA LYS A 227 -1.15 -2.83 -23.22
C LYS A 227 -2.11 -3.16 -22.07
N GLU A 228 -1.58 -3.56 -20.93
CA GLU A 228 -2.40 -3.82 -19.74
C GLU A 228 -3.00 -2.52 -19.17
N ALA A 229 -2.21 -1.44 -19.13
CA ALA A 229 -2.70 -0.14 -18.70
C ALA A 229 -3.84 0.38 -19.61
N ASP A 230 -3.74 0.17 -20.92
CA ASP A 230 -4.80 0.56 -21.87
C ASP A 230 -6.10 -0.23 -21.62
N PHE A 231 -5.99 -1.51 -21.29
CA PHE A 231 -7.16 -2.29 -20.82
C PHE A 231 -7.82 -1.62 -19.59
N TRP A 232 -7.03 -1.24 -18.59
CA TRP A 232 -7.57 -0.60 -17.38
C TRP A 232 -8.09 0.82 -17.63
N ARG A 233 -7.51 1.57 -18.57
CA ARG A 233 -8.05 2.86 -19.03
C ARG A 233 -9.44 2.70 -19.63
N GLU A 234 -9.63 1.68 -20.47
CA GLU A 234 -10.95 1.37 -21.05
C GLU A 234 -11.95 0.95 -19.98
N GLU A 235 -11.53 0.21 -18.95
CA GLU A 235 -12.41 -0.26 -17.87
C GLU A 235 -12.72 0.84 -16.85
N LEU A 236 -11.69 1.43 -16.25
CA LEU A 236 -11.83 2.34 -15.11
C LEU A 236 -11.68 3.82 -15.47
N GLY A 237 -11.23 4.12 -16.67
CA GLY A 237 -10.94 5.47 -17.11
C GLY A 237 -9.53 5.95 -16.74
N ASP A 238 -9.19 7.15 -17.19
CA ASP A 238 -7.93 7.83 -16.84
C ASP A 238 -8.06 9.32 -17.16
N ASP A 239 -8.07 10.14 -16.12
CA ASP A 239 -8.21 11.60 -16.26
C ASP A 239 -6.97 12.24 -16.93
N LEU A 240 -5.78 11.61 -16.86
CA LEU A 240 -4.56 12.10 -17.52
C LEU A 240 -4.65 12.01 -19.05
N THR A 241 -5.41 11.06 -19.55
CA THR A 241 -5.55 10.78 -21.00
C THR A 241 -6.95 11.04 -21.52
N GLY A 242 -7.88 11.42 -20.65
CA GLY A 242 -9.28 11.74 -21.02
C GLY A 242 -10.15 10.52 -21.30
N HIS A 243 -9.75 9.32 -20.85
CA HIS A 243 -10.57 8.12 -20.97
C HIS A 243 -11.69 8.10 -19.92
N PRO A 244 -12.97 7.99 -20.30
CA PRO A 244 -14.08 8.02 -19.33
C PRO A 244 -14.22 6.73 -18.50
N GLY A 245 -13.78 5.56 -19.04
CA GLY A 245 -13.99 4.24 -18.47
C GLY A 245 -15.39 3.68 -18.63
N LYS A 246 -15.51 2.37 -18.95
CA LYS A 246 -16.79 1.69 -19.20
C LYS A 246 -17.41 1.12 -17.93
N ALA A 247 -16.57 0.73 -16.97
CA ALA A 247 -16.97 0.06 -15.73
C ALA A 247 -16.72 0.93 -14.49
N ARG A 248 -16.64 2.23 -14.67
CA ARG A 248 -16.50 3.20 -13.57
C ARG A 248 -17.76 3.15 -12.70
N ARG A 249 -17.54 3.02 -11.41
CA ARG A 249 -18.63 2.91 -10.43
C ARG A 249 -18.83 4.26 -9.74
N GLU A 250 -20.07 4.59 -9.45
CA GLU A 250 -20.37 5.73 -8.59
C GLU A 250 -19.91 5.46 -7.15
N ALA A 251 -19.58 6.52 -6.44
CA ALA A 251 -19.30 6.42 -5.00
C ALA A 251 -20.55 5.94 -4.27
N GLY A 252 -20.35 5.06 -3.29
CA GLY A 252 -21.44 4.65 -2.41
C GLY A 252 -22.03 5.85 -1.69
N LYS A 253 -23.37 5.94 -1.67
CA LYS A 253 -24.11 6.95 -0.92
C LYS A 253 -24.85 6.23 0.20
N ALA A 254 -24.84 6.81 1.40
CA ALA A 254 -25.78 6.39 2.43
C ALA A 254 -27.19 6.78 1.96
N GLU A 255 -28.15 5.88 2.07
CA GLU A 255 -29.55 6.24 1.97
C GLU A 255 -29.93 6.94 3.27
N ASP A 256 -30.59 8.11 3.19
CA ASP A 256 -31.07 8.91 4.33
C ASP A 256 -32.22 8.19 5.06
#